data_6aa9c88c13e839d2c68925fc7e980de2
#
_entry.id   6aa9c88c13e839d2c68925fc7e980de2
#
_cell.length_a   1.000
_cell.length_b   1.000
_cell.length_c   1.000
_cell.angle_alpha   90.00
_cell.angle_beta   90.00
_cell.angle_gamma   90.00
#
_symmetry.space_group_name_H-M   'P 1'
#
loop_
_entity.id
_entity.type
_entity.pdbx_description
1 polymer ?
#
loop_
_entity_poly.entity_id
_entity_poly.type
_entity_poly.pdbx_seq_one_letter_code
_entity_poly.pdbx_strand_id
1 'polypeptide(L)'
;MSTRPRTPAPGTPAPGKLAIPELAGMKARRQPIVMVTAYDAPSGRLADEAGADLVLVGDSAAMTVLGHDSTVPATMDEMIVLTRAVTRGARRPLVIADMPFGSFQVSDTEALENAIRFVKESGADAVKLEGAGPTLTRVSSIVGAGIPVMGHVGLTPQSATMLGGFKAQGRSADKAVRLLADALALEAAGCFSIVLEAVPAPVAEEITRRLTVPTIGIGAGAGTDGQVLVWHDLLGLYQGSSPRFVKRYADLATTIRDAVSAYAADVRERRFPEDVHTYAIPEDELAAFRETVGAEIGRASCRERV
;
A
#
# COMPACT_ATOMS: atom_id res chain seq x y z
N MET A 1 3.45 -5.50 25.48
CA MET A 1 4.02 -6.76 24.94
C MET A 1 3.31 -7.07 23.62
N SER A 2 4.04 -7.03 22.51
CA SER A 2 3.45 -7.40 21.20
C SER A 2 3.24 -8.91 21.19
N THR A 3 1.99 -9.35 21.12
CA THR A 3 1.65 -10.76 20.97
C THR A 3 2.16 -11.27 19.61
N ARG A 4 2.89 -12.37 19.61
CA ARG A 4 3.31 -13.06 18.38
C ARG A 4 2.09 -13.38 17.50
N PRO A 5 2.20 -13.28 16.18
CA PRO A 5 1.11 -13.66 15.28
C PRO A 5 0.68 -15.11 15.57
N ARG A 6 -0.64 -15.34 15.59
CA ARG A 6 -1.18 -16.70 15.72
C ARG A 6 -0.72 -17.54 14.53
N THR A 7 -0.12 -18.68 14.82
CA THR A 7 0.16 -19.71 13.83
C THR A 7 -1.17 -20.25 13.27
N PRO A 8 -1.31 -20.40 11.94
CA PRO A 8 -2.51 -21.03 11.36
C PRO A 8 -2.73 -22.42 11.94
N ALA A 9 -3.99 -22.84 12.03
CA ALA A 9 -4.36 -24.17 12.50
C ALA A 9 -3.68 -25.27 11.66
N PRO A 10 -3.22 -26.38 12.27
CA PRO A 10 -2.60 -27.46 11.52
C PRO A 10 -3.65 -28.15 10.64
N GLY A 11 -3.46 -28.17 9.33
CA GLY A 11 -4.25 -29.00 8.41
C GLY A 11 -4.49 -28.47 7.00
N THR A 12 -4.32 -27.18 6.73
CA THR A 12 -4.39 -26.66 5.35
C THR A 12 -3.00 -26.15 4.95
N PRO A 13 -2.37 -26.67 3.88
CA PRO A 13 -1.17 -26.06 3.35
C PRO A 13 -1.50 -24.60 3.05
N ALA A 14 -0.73 -23.67 3.59
CA ALA A 14 -0.84 -22.26 3.18
C ALA A 14 -0.67 -22.25 1.65
N PRO A 15 -1.59 -21.62 0.87
CA PRO A 15 -1.39 -21.49 -0.56
C PRO A 15 -0.02 -20.86 -0.80
N GLY A 16 0.74 -21.43 -1.73
CA GLY A 16 2.06 -20.91 -2.10
C GLY A 16 1.97 -19.46 -2.56
N LYS A 17 3.08 -18.76 -2.56
CA LYS A 17 3.20 -17.39 -3.11
C LYS A 17 2.66 -17.39 -4.54
N LEU A 18 1.79 -16.44 -4.88
CA LEU A 18 1.28 -16.28 -6.25
C LEU A 18 2.45 -15.98 -7.21
N ALA A 19 2.41 -16.56 -8.39
CA ALA A 19 3.42 -16.34 -9.41
C ALA A 19 2.85 -15.51 -10.58
N ILE A 20 3.69 -14.72 -11.23
CA ILE A 20 3.28 -13.87 -12.38
C ILE A 20 2.58 -14.67 -13.50
N PRO A 21 3.03 -15.89 -13.90
CA PRO A 21 2.31 -16.66 -14.91
C PRO A 21 0.87 -17.05 -14.51
N GLU A 22 0.57 -17.11 -13.21
CA GLU A 22 -0.79 -17.40 -12.73
C GLU A 22 -1.74 -16.25 -13.04
N LEU A 23 -1.27 -14.99 -13.03
CA LEU A 23 -2.08 -13.82 -13.41
C LEU A 23 -2.52 -13.90 -14.87
N ALA A 24 -1.62 -14.27 -15.79
CA ALA A 24 -1.98 -14.51 -17.19
C ALA A 24 -3.00 -15.64 -17.32
N GLY A 25 -2.86 -16.69 -16.51
CA GLY A 25 -3.84 -17.77 -16.40
C GLY A 25 -5.21 -17.30 -15.88
N MET A 26 -5.25 -16.37 -14.92
CA MET A 26 -6.49 -15.76 -14.43
C MET A 26 -7.20 -15.00 -15.55
N LYS A 27 -6.47 -14.15 -16.31
CA LYS A 27 -7.02 -13.45 -17.49
C LYS A 27 -7.61 -14.45 -18.49
N ALA A 28 -6.87 -15.48 -18.86
CA ALA A 28 -7.31 -16.50 -19.81
C ALA A 28 -8.61 -17.21 -19.36
N ARG A 29 -8.76 -17.44 -18.04
CA ARG A 29 -9.97 -18.03 -17.44
C ARG A 29 -11.05 -17.00 -17.11
N ARG A 30 -10.85 -15.72 -17.40
CA ARG A 30 -11.73 -14.60 -16.99
C ARG A 30 -12.01 -14.59 -15.49
N GLN A 31 -11.02 -14.96 -14.70
CA GLN A 31 -11.06 -14.90 -13.24
C GLN A 31 -10.60 -13.51 -12.80
N PRO A 32 -11.47 -12.72 -12.12
CA PRO A 32 -11.11 -11.37 -11.71
C PRO A 32 -9.91 -11.36 -10.75
N ILE A 33 -8.99 -10.43 -10.96
CA ILE A 33 -7.81 -10.21 -10.12
C ILE A 33 -8.14 -9.14 -9.09
N VAL A 34 -7.95 -9.47 -7.81
CA VAL A 34 -8.19 -8.55 -6.69
C VAL A 34 -6.88 -7.91 -6.27
N MET A 35 -6.80 -6.59 -6.40
CA MET A 35 -5.65 -5.80 -5.93
C MET A 35 -6.10 -4.75 -4.94
N VAL A 36 -5.29 -4.48 -3.93
CA VAL A 36 -5.51 -3.40 -2.96
C VAL A 36 -4.16 -2.78 -2.59
N THR A 37 -4.15 -1.51 -2.21
CA THR A 37 -2.92 -0.94 -1.65
C THR A 37 -2.74 -1.37 -0.20
N ALA A 38 -1.49 -1.35 0.30
CA ALA A 38 -1.17 -1.50 1.71
C ALA A 38 0.11 -0.71 2.01
N TYR A 39 0.32 -0.32 3.28
CA TYR A 39 1.42 0.58 3.64
C TYR A 39 2.18 0.15 4.90
N ASP A 40 1.73 -0.89 5.58
CA ASP A 40 2.35 -1.45 6.78
C ASP A 40 2.15 -2.97 6.89
N ALA A 41 2.78 -3.60 7.88
CA ALA A 41 2.67 -5.04 8.06
C ALA A 41 1.25 -5.51 8.45
N PRO A 42 0.48 -4.79 9.29
CA PRO A 42 -0.92 -5.14 9.55
C PRO A 42 -1.80 -5.07 8.30
N SER A 43 -1.75 -3.99 7.52
CA SER A 43 -2.55 -3.87 6.29
C SER A 43 -2.16 -4.91 5.23
N GLY A 44 -0.85 -5.18 5.06
CA GLY A 44 -0.37 -6.25 4.18
C GLY A 44 -0.92 -7.63 4.58
N ARG A 45 -0.91 -7.95 5.89
CA ARG A 45 -1.46 -9.20 6.40
C ARG A 45 -2.96 -9.29 6.22
N LEU A 46 -3.70 -8.23 6.52
CA LEU A 46 -5.15 -8.22 6.36
C LEU A 46 -5.57 -8.33 4.90
N ALA A 47 -4.83 -7.72 3.97
CA ALA A 47 -5.04 -7.88 2.54
C ALA A 47 -4.83 -9.34 2.09
N ASP A 48 -3.79 -10.00 2.59
CA ASP A 48 -3.52 -11.44 2.34
C ASP A 48 -4.63 -12.33 2.90
N GLU A 49 -4.98 -12.17 4.18
CA GLU A 49 -6.05 -12.91 4.84
C GLU A 49 -7.42 -12.69 4.19
N ALA A 50 -7.65 -11.50 3.61
CA ALA A 50 -8.87 -11.18 2.85
C ALA A 50 -8.88 -11.78 1.43
N GLY A 51 -7.78 -12.38 0.97
CA GLY A 51 -7.71 -13.06 -0.32
C GLY A 51 -7.33 -12.15 -1.50
N ALA A 52 -6.69 -11.01 -1.27
CA ALA A 52 -6.12 -10.22 -2.35
C ALA A 52 -5.06 -11.04 -3.13
N ASP A 53 -5.03 -10.86 -4.45
CA ASP A 53 -4.05 -11.51 -5.32
C ASP A 53 -2.78 -10.67 -5.46
N LEU A 54 -2.96 -9.35 -5.47
CA LEU A 54 -1.90 -8.36 -5.58
C LEU A 54 -2.01 -7.35 -4.45
N VAL A 55 -0.88 -6.91 -3.94
CA VAL A 55 -0.78 -5.80 -2.99
C VAL A 55 0.16 -4.75 -3.56
N LEU A 56 -0.34 -3.53 -3.73
CA LEU A 56 0.46 -2.39 -4.17
C LEU A 56 0.89 -1.55 -2.98
N VAL A 57 2.17 -1.31 -2.85
CA VAL A 57 2.67 -0.24 -1.98
C VAL A 57 2.77 1.00 -2.85
N GLY A 58 1.64 1.71 -2.98
CA GLY A 58 1.49 2.86 -3.86
C GLY A 58 2.15 4.12 -3.30
N ASP A 59 2.64 4.99 -4.18
CA ASP A 59 3.13 6.33 -3.82
C ASP A 59 2.02 7.24 -3.28
N SER A 60 0.74 6.84 -3.42
CA SER A 60 -0.41 7.38 -2.67
C SER A 60 -0.19 7.38 -1.15
N ALA A 61 0.76 6.59 -0.63
CA ALA A 61 1.25 6.68 0.75
C ALA A 61 1.68 8.10 1.14
N ALA A 62 2.27 8.86 0.21
CA ALA A 62 2.62 10.25 0.46
C ALA A 62 1.42 11.06 0.96
N MET A 63 0.25 10.85 0.35
CA MET A 63 -0.98 11.56 0.71
C MET A 63 -1.71 10.93 1.90
N THR A 64 -1.86 9.60 1.91
CA THR A 64 -2.74 8.92 2.86
C THR A 64 -2.05 8.53 4.16
N VAL A 65 -0.73 8.40 4.18
CA VAL A 65 0.07 7.98 5.34
C VAL A 65 0.96 9.14 5.83
N LEU A 66 1.65 9.83 4.91
CA LEU A 66 2.62 10.87 5.26
C LEU A 66 2.01 12.28 5.31
N GLY A 67 0.76 12.46 4.80
CA GLY A 67 0.01 13.71 4.91
C GLY A 67 0.42 14.81 3.92
N HIS A 68 1.07 14.45 2.80
CA HIS A 68 1.36 15.38 1.72
C HIS A 68 0.13 15.66 0.84
N ASP A 69 0.13 16.78 0.12
CA ASP A 69 -0.95 17.16 -0.79
C ASP A 69 -0.90 16.44 -2.16
N SER A 70 0.20 15.73 -2.45
CA SER A 70 0.40 14.98 -3.70
C SER A 70 1.31 13.77 -3.49
N THR A 71 1.44 12.91 -4.52
CA THR A 71 2.34 11.75 -4.48
C THR A 71 3.81 12.11 -4.73
N VAL A 72 4.08 13.27 -5.33
CA VAL A 72 5.41 13.71 -5.79
C VAL A 72 6.47 13.78 -4.67
N PRO A 73 6.18 14.18 -3.43
CA PRO A 73 7.17 14.25 -2.36
C PRO A 73 7.67 12.89 -1.84
N ALA A 74 7.02 11.77 -2.18
CA ALA A 74 7.46 10.45 -1.72
C ALA A 74 8.90 10.16 -2.15
N THR A 75 9.75 9.79 -1.20
CA THR A 75 11.14 9.41 -1.45
C THR A 75 11.30 7.91 -1.65
N MET A 76 12.40 7.50 -2.29
CA MET A 76 12.75 6.07 -2.40
C MET A 76 12.88 5.39 -1.04
N ASP A 77 13.49 6.07 -0.06
CA ASP A 77 13.73 5.49 1.26
C ASP A 77 12.42 5.27 2.03
N GLU A 78 11.48 6.21 1.98
CA GLU A 78 10.13 6.04 2.54
C GLU A 78 9.40 4.86 1.89
N MET A 79 9.42 4.80 0.56
CA MET A 79 8.75 3.71 -0.17
C MET A 79 9.39 2.34 0.12
N ILE A 80 10.72 2.26 0.30
CA ILE A 80 11.40 1.04 0.71
C ILE A 80 10.99 0.62 2.12
N VAL A 81 10.89 1.56 3.07
CA VAL A 81 10.46 1.27 4.45
C VAL A 81 9.04 0.72 4.47
N LEU A 82 8.10 1.38 3.76
CA LEU A 82 6.71 0.94 3.68
C LEU A 82 6.60 -0.44 2.98
N THR A 83 7.29 -0.62 1.86
CA THR A 83 7.28 -1.89 1.11
C THR A 83 7.83 -3.04 1.97
N ARG A 84 8.93 -2.82 2.67
CA ARG A 84 9.50 -3.80 3.59
C ARG A 84 8.56 -4.17 4.74
N ALA A 85 7.76 -3.24 5.23
CA ALA A 85 6.73 -3.53 6.23
C ALA A 85 5.61 -4.40 5.64
N VAL A 86 5.12 -4.07 4.45
CA VAL A 86 4.07 -4.82 3.76
C VAL A 86 4.52 -6.25 3.41
N THR A 87 5.74 -6.45 2.88
CA THR A 87 6.27 -7.77 2.52
C THR A 87 6.39 -8.70 3.72
N ARG A 88 6.58 -8.17 4.93
CA ARG A 88 6.55 -8.96 6.18
C ARG A 88 5.15 -9.39 6.59
N GLY A 89 4.12 -8.67 6.15
CA GLY A 89 2.72 -8.97 6.41
C GLY A 89 2.10 -9.90 5.36
N ALA A 90 2.24 -9.55 4.09
CA ALA A 90 1.67 -10.25 2.96
C ALA A 90 2.59 -11.40 2.50
N ARG A 91 2.06 -12.63 2.47
CA ARG A 91 2.83 -13.83 2.12
C ARG A 91 2.41 -14.46 0.80
N ARG A 92 1.09 -14.56 0.55
CA ARG A 92 0.54 -15.16 -0.67
C ARG A 92 0.50 -14.19 -1.85
N PRO A 93 -0.02 -12.95 -1.70
CA PRO A 93 -0.13 -12.03 -2.82
C PRO A 93 1.25 -11.58 -3.31
N LEU A 94 1.35 -11.23 -4.60
CA LEU A 94 2.51 -10.50 -5.11
C LEU A 94 2.51 -9.08 -4.54
N VAL A 95 3.62 -8.68 -3.96
CA VAL A 95 3.82 -7.31 -3.45
C VAL A 95 4.55 -6.49 -4.50
N ILE A 96 3.89 -5.44 -4.97
CA ILE A 96 4.37 -4.54 -6.01
C ILE A 96 4.76 -3.21 -5.36
N ALA A 97 5.99 -2.77 -5.56
CA ALA A 97 6.46 -1.48 -5.08
C ALA A 97 6.29 -0.40 -6.16
N ASP A 98 5.66 0.70 -5.80
CA ASP A 98 5.52 1.85 -6.70
C ASP A 98 6.82 2.66 -6.72
N MET A 99 7.39 2.90 -7.90
CA MET A 99 8.56 3.74 -8.04
C MET A 99 8.14 5.21 -7.95
N PRO A 100 8.58 5.94 -6.90
CA PRO A 100 8.15 7.32 -6.68
C PRO A 100 8.70 8.26 -7.74
N PHE A 101 8.08 9.44 -7.87
CA PHE A 101 8.56 10.48 -8.79
C PHE A 101 10.04 10.82 -8.53
N GLY A 102 10.81 10.95 -9.60
CA GLY A 102 12.24 11.21 -9.53
C GLY A 102 13.11 9.95 -9.51
N SER A 103 12.56 8.76 -9.21
CA SER A 103 13.34 7.54 -9.09
C SER A 103 13.60 6.80 -10.40
N PHE A 104 12.90 7.17 -11.49
CA PHE A 104 13.06 6.53 -12.80
C PHE A 104 13.06 7.51 -13.98
N GLN A 105 12.84 8.80 -13.76
CA GLN A 105 12.75 9.78 -14.83
C GLN A 105 14.11 10.18 -15.42
N VAL A 106 15.17 10.14 -14.62
CA VAL A 106 16.49 10.71 -14.98
C VAL A 106 17.22 9.83 -16.02
N SER A 107 17.34 8.52 -15.78
CA SER A 107 18.05 7.60 -16.68
C SER A 107 17.59 6.14 -16.53
N ASP A 108 17.92 5.29 -17.52
CA ASP A 108 17.66 3.84 -17.44
C ASP A 108 18.48 3.20 -16.32
N THR A 109 19.71 3.66 -16.10
CA THR A 109 20.60 3.17 -15.04
C THR A 109 20.02 3.44 -13.66
N GLU A 110 19.58 4.69 -13.39
CA GLU A 110 19.00 5.06 -12.12
C GLU A 110 17.68 4.31 -11.86
N ALA A 111 16.83 4.17 -12.88
CA ALA A 111 15.60 3.39 -12.77
C ALA A 111 15.89 1.94 -12.39
N LEU A 112 16.90 1.30 -13.02
CA LEU A 112 17.31 -0.05 -12.69
C LEU A 112 17.90 -0.16 -11.29
N GLU A 113 18.76 0.76 -10.87
CA GLU A 113 19.36 0.78 -9.53
C GLU A 113 18.27 0.89 -8.45
N ASN A 114 17.29 1.78 -8.64
CA ASN A 114 16.17 1.94 -7.72
C ASN A 114 15.23 0.72 -7.71
N ALA A 115 14.99 0.08 -8.86
CA ALA A 115 14.23 -1.18 -8.90
C ALA A 115 14.96 -2.31 -8.15
N ILE A 116 16.29 -2.41 -8.29
CA ILE A 116 17.13 -3.37 -7.55
C ILE A 116 17.04 -3.09 -6.03
N ARG A 117 17.04 -1.83 -5.60
CA ARG A 117 16.86 -1.46 -4.20
C ARG A 117 15.52 -1.98 -3.65
N PHE A 118 14.42 -1.82 -4.38
CA PHE A 118 13.14 -2.36 -3.96
C PHE A 118 13.19 -3.88 -3.75
N VAL A 119 13.73 -4.63 -4.69
CA VAL A 119 13.83 -6.09 -4.57
C VAL A 119 14.73 -6.49 -3.40
N LYS A 120 15.93 -5.92 -3.30
CA LYS A 120 16.94 -6.33 -2.31
C LYS A 120 16.66 -5.82 -0.89
N GLU A 121 16.21 -4.58 -0.75
CA GLU A 121 16.07 -3.95 0.55
C GLU A 121 14.67 -4.14 1.15
N SER A 122 13.63 -4.26 0.31
CA SER A 122 12.26 -4.40 0.79
C SER A 122 11.63 -5.76 0.54
N GLY A 123 12.20 -6.58 -0.36
CA GLY A 123 11.65 -7.88 -0.73
C GLY A 123 10.42 -7.77 -1.64
N ALA A 124 10.28 -6.69 -2.40
CA ALA A 124 9.24 -6.56 -3.42
C ALA A 124 9.37 -7.63 -4.49
N ASP A 125 8.24 -8.14 -4.97
CA ASP A 125 8.19 -9.13 -6.06
C ASP A 125 8.25 -8.47 -7.44
N ALA A 126 7.79 -7.21 -7.54
CA ALA A 126 7.74 -6.41 -8.77
C ALA A 126 7.79 -4.92 -8.46
N VAL A 127 7.99 -4.10 -9.48
CA VAL A 127 7.87 -2.64 -9.37
C VAL A 127 6.77 -2.11 -10.30
N LYS A 128 6.20 -0.93 -9.99
CA LYS A 128 5.26 -0.21 -10.86
C LYS A 128 5.89 1.11 -11.31
N LEU A 129 5.70 1.46 -12.58
CA LEU A 129 6.11 2.74 -13.18
C LEU A 129 4.93 3.40 -13.90
N GLU A 130 4.85 4.72 -13.80
CA GLU A 130 3.84 5.53 -14.47
C GLU A 130 4.27 6.02 -15.85
N GLY A 131 3.30 6.02 -16.80
CA GLY A 131 3.47 6.56 -18.14
C GLY A 131 4.09 5.61 -19.14
N ALA A 132 4.17 6.11 -20.37
CA ALA A 132 4.81 5.48 -21.54
C ALA A 132 5.85 6.46 -22.14
N GLY A 133 6.16 6.35 -23.42
CA GLY A 133 7.15 7.20 -24.06
C GLY A 133 8.56 6.98 -23.49
N PRO A 134 9.18 7.97 -22.83
CA PRO A 134 10.51 7.80 -22.22
C PRO A 134 10.59 6.68 -21.18
N THR A 135 9.47 6.34 -20.51
CA THR A 135 9.42 5.26 -19.52
C THR A 135 9.62 3.88 -20.14
N LEU A 136 9.38 3.69 -21.44
CA LEU A 136 9.51 2.39 -22.10
C LEU A 136 10.93 1.83 -22.04
N THR A 137 11.97 2.67 -22.17
CA THR A 137 13.36 2.22 -22.05
C THR A 137 13.70 1.83 -20.62
N ARG A 138 13.13 2.51 -19.61
CA ARG A 138 13.25 2.17 -18.19
C ARG A 138 12.64 0.79 -17.93
N VAL A 139 11.41 0.57 -18.41
CA VAL A 139 10.72 -0.73 -18.32
C VAL A 139 11.57 -1.83 -18.93
N SER A 140 12.04 -1.65 -20.19
CA SER A 140 12.87 -2.65 -20.87
C SER A 140 14.16 -2.95 -20.11
N SER A 141 14.81 -1.94 -19.55
CA SER A 141 16.03 -2.10 -18.75
C SER A 141 15.80 -2.91 -17.48
N ILE A 142 14.72 -2.60 -16.75
CA ILE A 142 14.35 -3.28 -15.51
C ILE A 142 13.93 -4.73 -15.78
N VAL A 143 13.07 -4.95 -16.80
CA VAL A 143 12.63 -6.29 -17.22
C VAL A 143 13.81 -7.12 -17.71
N GLY A 144 14.74 -6.52 -18.51
CA GLY A 144 15.95 -7.17 -18.97
C GLY A 144 16.89 -7.63 -17.85
N ALA A 145 16.83 -7.00 -16.68
CA ALA A 145 17.55 -7.42 -15.48
C ALA A 145 16.80 -8.50 -14.65
N GLY A 146 15.63 -8.96 -15.12
CA GLY A 146 14.84 -10.01 -14.47
C GLY A 146 13.88 -9.51 -13.37
N ILE A 147 13.63 -8.21 -13.26
CA ILE A 147 12.67 -7.63 -12.33
C ILE A 147 11.34 -7.41 -13.05
N PRO A 148 10.24 -8.01 -12.59
CA PRO A 148 8.92 -7.81 -13.20
C PRO A 148 8.42 -6.37 -13.05
N VAL A 149 7.80 -5.84 -14.12
CA VAL A 149 7.27 -4.47 -14.13
C VAL A 149 5.77 -4.47 -14.40
N MET A 150 5.03 -3.72 -13.59
CA MET A 150 3.65 -3.32 -13.84
C MET A 150 3.65 -1.91 -14.45
N GLY A 151 3.06 -1.75 -15.63
CA GLY A 151 2.88 -0.44 -16.25
C GLY A 151 1.67 0.31 -15.69
N HIS A 152 1.58 1.61 -15.94
CA HIS A 152 0.43 2.42 -15.55
C HIS A 152 0.16 3.53 -16.57
N VAL A 153 -1.05 3.55 -17.13
CA VAL A 153 -1.51 4.56 -18.07
C VAL A 153 -2.90 5.10 -17.70
N GLY A 154 -3.28 6.20 -18.32
CA GLY A 154 -4.48 6.94 -17.99
C GLY A 154 -4.15 8.17 -17.18
N LEU A 155 -4.82 8.38 -16.06
CA LEU A 155 -4.36 9.36 -15.07
C LEU A 155 -3.10 8.80 -14.39
N THR A 156 -2.03 9.56 -14.47
CA THR A 156 -0.76 9.29 -13.78
C THR A 156 -0.56 10.38 -12.74
N PRO A 157 -0.80 10.09 -11.44
CA PRO A 157 -0.74 11.08 -10.36
C PRO A 157 0.58 11.86 -10.30
N GLN A 158 1.70 11.20 -10.57
CA GLN A 158 3.03 11.84 -10.63
C GLN A 158 3.12 12.94 -11.71
N SER A 159 2.29 12.86 -12.75
CA SER A 159 2.23 13.82 -13.85
C SER A 159 0.96 14.68 -13.82
N ALA A 160 0.23 14.72 -12.69
CA ALA A 160 -1.07 15.40 -12.60
C ALA A 160 -1.01 16.85 -13.01
N THR A 161 0.06 17.59 -12.70
CA THR A 161 0.26 18.98 -13.11
C THR A 161 0.25 19.13 -14.64
N MET A 162 0.93 18.23 -15.35
CA MET A 162 0.99 18.21 -16.81
C MET A 162 -0.35 17.84 -17.44
N LEU A 163 -1.13 16.98 -16.76
CA LEU A 163 -2.46 16.54 -17.19
C LEU A 163 -3.59 17.54 -16.87
N GLY A 164 -3.26 18.64 -16.18
CA GLY A 164 -4.23 19.65 -15.75
C GLY A 164 -5.08 19.24 -14.56
N GLY A 165 -4.50 18.44 -13.65
CA GLY A 165 -5.10 17.93 -12.41
C GLY A 165 -5.61 16.49 -12.55
N PHE A 166 -6.27 15.99 -11.51
CA PHE A 166 -6.83 14.63 -11.42
C PHE A 166 -8.09 14.49 -12.30
N LYS A 167 -7.90 14.31 -13.60
CA LYS A 167 -9.00 14.23 -14.61
C LYS A 167 -8.95 12.92 -15.36
N ALA A 168 -10.14 12.41 -15.73
CA ALA A 168 -10.26 11.23 -16.59
C ALA A 168 -9.57 11.46 -17.94
N GLN A 169 -8.79 10.48 -18.37
CA GLN A 169 -8.01 10.45 -19.61
C GLN A 169 -8.72 9.62 -20.69
N GLY A 170 -8.35 9.80 -21.97
CA GLY A 170 -8.94 9.02 -23.06
C GLY A 170 -10.38 9.38 -23.44
N ARG A 171 -10.84 10.62 -23.16
CA ARG A 171 -12.24 11.07 -23.41
C ARG A 171 -12.53 11.52 -24.84
N SER A 172 -11.56 11.54 -25.74
CA SER A 172 -11.75 11.74 -27.18
C SER A 172 -11.14 10.58 -27.94
N ALA A 173 -11.56 10.36 -29.18
CA ALA A 173 -11.07 9.27 -30.02
C ALA A 173 -9.53 9.29 -30.11
N ASP A 174 -8.93 10.44 -30.43
CA ASP A 174 -7.49 10.59 -30.54
C ASP A 174 -6.74 10.27 -29.23
N LYS A 175 -7.32 10.69 -28.09
CA LYS A 175 -6.73 10.39 -26.78
C LYS A 175 -6.88 8.91 -26.42
N ALA A 176 -8.01 8.29 -26.77
CA ALA A 176 -8.22 6.86 -26.56
C ALA A 176 -7.26 6.00 -27.40
N VAL A 177 -7.05 6.38 -28.67
CA VAL A 177 -6.07 5.72 -29.57
C VAL A 177 -4.66 5.83 -29.01
N ARG A 178 -4.26 7.01 -28.55
CA ARG A 178 -2.93 7.19 -27.89
C ARG A 178 -2.78 6.32 -26.65
N LEU A 179 -3.79 6.30 -25.80
CA LEU A 179 -3.78 5.49 -24.58
C LEU A 179 -3.65 3.99 -24.88
N LEU A 180 -4.32 3.50 -25.92
CA LEU A 180 -4.16 2.13 -26.42
C LEU A 180 -2.73 1.89 -26.92
N ALA A 181 -2.18 2.82 -27.71
CA ALA A 181 -0.82 2.71 -28.21
C ALA A 181 0.20 2.67 -27.06
N ASP A 182 0.03 3.50 -26.03
CA ASP A 182 0.85 3.51 -24.83
C ASP A 182 0.79 2.17 -24.08
N ALA A 183 -0.41 1.60 -23.92
CA ALA A 183 -0.60 0.32 -23.25
C ALA A 183 0.06 -0.84 -24.03
N LEU A 184 -0.09 -0.88 -25.35
CA LEU A 184 0.55 -1.86 -26.22
C LEU A 184 2.09 -1.73 -26.19
N ALA A 185 2.60 -0.50 -26.15
CA ALA A 185 4.04 -0.26 -26.06
C ALA A 185 4.63 -0.73 -24.71
N LEU A 186 3.91 -0.55 -23.62
CA LEU A 186 4.30 -1.07 -22.30
C LEU A 186 4.28 -2.62 -22.27
N GLU A 187 3.29 -3.25 -22.87
CA GLU A 187 3.27 -4.70 -23.05
C GLU A 187 4.48 -5.17 -23.86
N ALA A 188 4.76 -4.52 -24.99
CA ALA A 188 5.92 -4.84 -25.83
C ALA A 188 7.27 -4.61 -25.11
N ALA A 189 7.34 -3.65 -24.18
CA ALA A 189 8.50 -3.41 -23.34
C ALA A 189 8.68 -4.47 -22.22
N GLY A 190 7.70 -5.37 -22.03
CA GLY A 190 7.77 -6.51 -21.13
C GLY A 190 7.01 -6.36 -19.82
N CYS A 191 6.10 -5.39 -19.70
CA CYS A 191 5.21 -5.30 -18.54
C CYS A 191 4.37 -6.57 -18.41
N PHE A 192 4.28 -7.15 -17.21
CA PHE A 192 3.45 -8.33 -16.94
C PHE A 192 1.96 -7.98 -16.68
N SER A 193 1.66 -6.74 -16.38
CA SER A 193 0.33 -6.20 -16.15
C SER A 193 0.31 -4.69 -16.33
N ILE A 194 -0.86 -4.10 -16.59
CA ILE A 194 -1.00 -2.65 -16.81
C ILE A 194 -2.16 -2.11 -16.00
N VAL A 195 -1.91 -1.07 -15.20
CA VAL A 195 -2.95 -0.29 -14.52
C VAL A 195 -3.59 0.69 -15.49
N LEU A 196 -4.93 0.74 -15.51
CA LEU A 196 -5.72 1.72 -16.23
C LEU A 196 -6.43 2.61 -15.22
N GLU A 197 -5.98 3.87 -15.06
CA GLU A 197 -6.57 4.78 -14.07
C GLU A 197 -7.40 5.89 -14.72
N ALA A 198 -8.62 6.07 -14.19
CA ALA A 198 -9.56 7.13 -14.60
C ALA A 198 -9.75 7.19 -16.13
N VAL A 199 -9.96 6.03 -16.75
CA VAL A 199 -10.23 5.83 -18.19
C VAL A 199 -11.70 5.52 -18.39
N PRO A 200 -12.40 6.07 -19.42
CA PRO A 200 -13.78 5.70 -19.71
C PRO A 200 -13.93 4.18 -19.88
N ALA A 201 -14.94 3.58 -19.24
CA ALA A 201 -15.13 2.13 -19.19
C ALA A 201 -15.08 1.44 -20.58
N PRO A 202 -15.75 1.94 -21.64
CA PRO A 202 -15.66 1.31 -22.97
C PRO A 202 -14.25 1.36 -23.58
N VAL A 203 -13.44 2.39 -23.25
CA VAL A 203 -12.05 2.50 -23.72
C VAL A 203 -11.18 1.51 -22.98
N ALA A 204 -11.33 1.39 -21.67
CA ALA A 204 -10.58 0.43 -20.85
C ALA A 204 -10.91 -1.01 -21.26
N GLU A 205 -12.16 -1.35 -21.52
CA GLU A 205 -12.59 -2.66 -22.03
C GLU A 205 -11.93 -2.99 -23.37
N GLU A 206 -11.91 -2.04 -24.32
CA GLU A 206 -11.26 -2.24 -25.62
C GLU A 206 -9.74 -2.41 -25.49
N ILE A 207 -9.07 -1.66 -24.60
CA ILE A 207 -7.65 -1.83 -24.28
C ILE A 207 -7.42 -3.23 -23.71
N THR A 208 -8.21 -3.64 -22.72
CA THR A 208 -8.12 -4.95 -22.06
C THR A 208 -8.24 -6.10 -23.05
N ARG A 209 -9.14 -5.99 -24.02
CA ARG A 209 -9.38 -6.99 -25.07
C ARG A 209 -8.20 -7.14 -26.04
N ARG A 210 -7.40 -6.09 -26.23
CA ARG A 210 -6.27 -6.06 -27.16
C ARG A 210 -4.94 -6.47 -26.55
N LEU A 211 -4.84 -6.37 -25.23
CA LEU A 211 -3.65 -6.77 -24.49
C LEU A 211 -3.70 -8.27 -24.19
N THR A 212 -2.55 -8.92 -24.18
CA THR A 212 -2.37 -10.30 -23.71
C THR A 212 -2.10 -10.35 -22.21
N VAL A 213 -1.45 -9.31 -21.66
CA VAL A 213 -1.22 -9.17 -20.22
C VAL A 213 -2.47 -8.68 -19.49
N PRO A 214 -2.64 -9.02 -18.20
CA PRO A 214 -3.75 -8.56 -17.39
C PRO A 214 -3.80 -7.04 -17.23
N THR A 215 -5.01 -6.47 -17.23
CA THR A 215 -5.24 -5.07 -16.88
C THR A 215 -5.90 -4.95 -15.52
N ILE A 216 -5.46 -3.95 -14.74
CA ILE A 216 -6.02 -3.63 -13.42
C ILE A 216 -6.65 -2.24 -13.49
N GLY A 217 -7.96 -2.16 -13.27
CA GLY A 217 -8.70 -0.91 -13.34
C GLY A 217 -8.78 -0.18 -11.99
N ILE A 218 -8.68 1.14 -12.05
CA ILE A 218 -9.10 2.04 -10.97
C ILE A 218 -9.82 3.22 -11.60
N GLY A 219 -11.14 3.30 -11.39
CA GLY A 219 -11.96 4.26 -12.13
C GLY A 219 -12.01 4.00 -13.64
N ALA A 220 -11.87 2.74 -14.07
CA ALA A 220 -11.85 2.33 -15.47
C ALA A 220 -13.00 1.39 -15.85
N GLY A 221 -13.99 1.21 -14.97
CA GLY A 221 -15.13 0.32 -15.17
C GLY A 221 -14.81 -1.15 -14.92
N ALA A 222 -15.81 -2.03 -15.11
CA ALA A 222 -15.73 -3.45 -14.80
C ALA A 222 -15.14 -4.31 -15.93
N GLY A 223 -14.81 -3.71 -17.09
CA GLY A 223 -14.29 -4.43 -18.26
C GLY A 223 -12.79 -4.71 -18.24
N THR A 224 -12.09 -4.42 -17.15
CA THR A 224 -10.68 -4.80 -16.91
C THR A 224 -10.60 -6.17 -16.26
N ASP A 225 -9.43 -6.82 -16.31
CA ASP A 225 -9.22 -8.17 -15.74
C ASP A 225 -9.18 -8.16 -14.20
N GLY A 226 -8.88 -7.03 -13.60
CA GLY A 226 -8.87 -6.85 -12.14
C GLY A 226 -9.19 -5.42 -11.73
N GLN A 227 -9.27 -5.20 -10.42
CA GLN A 227 -9.56 -3.88 -9.83
C GLN A 227 -8.61 -3.59 -8.69
N VAL A 228 -8.24 -2.31 -8.53
CA VAL A 228 -7.52 -1.83 -7.35
C VAL A 228 -8.25 -0.65 -6.71
N LEU A 229 -8.21 -0.58 -5.40
CA LEU A 229 -8.57 0.61 -4.62
C LEU A 229 -7.48 0.91 -3.57
N VAL A 230 -7.34 2.19 -3.26
CA VAL A 230 -6.49 2.66 -2.17
C VAL A 230 -7.09 2.21 -0.84
N TRP A 231 -6.28 1.61 0.03
CA TRP A 231 -6.68 1.08 1.34
C TRP A 231 -7.49 2.06 2.17
N HIS A 232 -7.03 3.30 2.25
CA HIS A 232 -7.66 4.35 3.03
C HIS A 232 -9.03 4.77 2.46
N ASP A 233 -9.16 4.78 1.14
CA ASP A 233 -10.42 5.06 0.47
C ASP A 233 -11.41 3.91 0.65
N LEU A 234 -10.94 2.67 0.40
CA LEU A 234 -11.72 1.44 0.54
C LEU A 234 -12.37 1.32 1.93
N LEU A 235 -11.62 1.64 2.98
CA LEU A 235 -12.01 1.46 4.37
C LEU A 235 -12.56 2.74 5.03
N GLY A 236 -12.65 3.85 4.29
CA GLY A 236 -13.16 5.11 4.83
C GLY A 236 -12.27 5.72 5.93
N LEU A 237 -10.95 5.51 5.83
CA LEU A 237 -9.96 6.16 6.70
C LEU A 237 -9.65 7.59 6.24
N TYR A 238 -9.62 7.82 4.92
CA TYR A 238 -9.40 9.14 4.35
C TYR A 238 -10.69 9.96 4.40
N GLN A 239 -10.63 11.12 5.06
CA GLN A 239 -11.79 12.00 5.28
C GLN A 239 -11.87 13.17 4.27
N GLY A 240 -10.92 13.28 3.34
CA GLY A 240 -10.95 14.24 2.24
C GLY A 240 -11.97 13.90 1.15
N SER A 241 -11.97 14.66 0.07
CA SER A 241 -12.80 14.38 -1.11
C SER A 241 -12.33 13.10 -1.79
N SER A 242 -13.16 12.05 -1.77
CA SER A 242 -12.87 10.81 -2.49
C SER A 242 -13.22 10.94 -3.98
N PRO A 243 -12.41 10.37 -4.89
CA PRO A 243 -12.75 10.29 -6.30
C PRO A 243 -14.10 9.58 -6.54
N ARG A 244 -14.81 9.96 -7.60
CA ARG A 244 -16.14 9.42 -7.93
C ARG A 244 -16.20 7.88 -8.05
N PHE A 245 -15.09 7.25 -8.40
CA PHE A 245 -15.01 5.79 -8.58
C PHE A 245 -14.80 5.02 -7.28
N VAL A 246 -14.55 5.71 -6.17
CA VAL A 246 -14.34 5.06 -4.88
C VAL A 246 -15.66 4.58 -4.32
N LYS A 247 -15.74 3.27 -4.05
CA LYS A 247 -16.77 2.67 -3.21
C LYS A 247 -16.17 2.37 -1.85
N ARG A 248 -16.72 3.00 -0.81
CA ARG A 248 -16.35 2.72 0.58
C ARG A 248 -17.06 1.45 1.04
N TYR A 249 -16.32 0.55 1.66
CA TYR A 249 -16.83 -0.70 2.24
C TYR A 249 -16.93 -0.64 3.77
N ALA A 250 -16.30 0.36 4.39
CA ALA A 250 -16.34 0.62 5.83
C ALA A 250 -16.21 2.12 6.12
N ASP A 251 -16.44 2.52 7.36
CA ASP A 251 -16.16 3.86 7.91
C ASP A 251 -15.27 3.74 9.15
N LEU A 252 -14.03 3.35 8.92
CA LEU A 252 -13.08 3.12 10.01
C LEU A 252 -12.63 4.42 10.69
N ALA A 253 -12.65 5.56 10.01
CA ALA A 253 -12.29 6.82 10.65
C ALA A 253 -13.25 7.16 11.79
N THR A 254 -14.57 6.97 11.60
CA THR A 254 -15.57 7.12 12.67
C THR A 254 -15.36 6.10 13.78
N THR A 255 -15.21 4.82 13.43
CA THR A 255 -14.99 3.75 14.40
C THR A 255 -13.75 3.98 15.27
N ILE A 256 -12.63 4.38 14.65
CA ILE A 256 -11.38 4.66 15.36
C ILE A 256 -11.53 5.87 16.28
N ARG A 257 -12.12 6.97 15.76
CA ARG A 257 -12.35 8.18 16.55
C ARG A 257 -13.20 7.88 17.79
N ASP A 258 -14.29 7.14 17.63
CA ASP A 258 -15.21 6.81 18.72
C ASP A 258 -14.53 5.92 19.77
N ALA A 259 -13.75 4.93 19.34
CA ALA A 259 -12.97 4.08 20.23
C ALA A 259 -11.91 4.86 21.02
N VAL A 260 -11.16 5.75 20.35
CA VAL A 260 -10.19 6.62 21.04
C VAL A 260 -10.85 7.60 21.99
N SER A 261 -12.04 8.13 21.62
CA SER A 261 -12.81 9.02 22.46
C SER A 261 -13.33 8.31 23.74
N ALA A 262 -13.81 7.08 23.61
CA ALA A 262 -14.22 6.25 24.74
C ALA A 262 -13.05 5.97 25.69
N TYR A 263 -11.90 5.54 25.15
CA TYR A 263 -10.69 5.35 25.93
C TYR A 263 -10.26 6.62 26.65
N ALA A 264 -10.29 7.77 25.98
CA ALA A 264 -9.94 9.06 26.61
C ALA A 264 -10.89 9.44 27.76
N ALA A 265 -12.18 9.13 27.63
CA ALA A 265 -13.16 9.33 28.71
C ALA A 265 -12.86 8.42 29.91
N ASP A 266 -12.62 7.13 29.68
CA ASP A 266 -12.31 6.16 30.72
C ASP A 266 -11.04 6.54 31.51
N VAL A 267 -9.99 7.00 30.82
CA VAL A 267 -8.77 7.49 31.47
C VAL A 267 -9.04 8.72 32.33
N ARG A 268 -9.79 9.72 31.81
CA ARG A 268 -10.08 10.96 32.55
C ARG A 268 -10.97 10.72 33.77
N GLU A 269 -11.88 9.76 33.69
CA GLU A 269 -12.80 9.37 34.76
C GLU A 269 -12.24 8.27 35.66
N ARG A 270 -10.96 7.86 35.43
CA ARG A 270 -10.26 6.80 36.17
C ARG A 270 -10.98 5.44 36.15
N ARG A 271 -11.74 5.16 35.06
CA ARG A 271 -12.31 3.84 34.81
C ARG A 271 -11.30 2.87 34.16
N PHE A 272 -10.28 3.41 33.50
CA PHE A 272 -9.16 2.63 32.96
C PHE A 272 -7.84 3.11 33.60
N PRO A 273 -6.93 2.19 34.03
CA PRO A 273 -7.08 0.73 33.99
C PRO A 273 -8.01 0.19 35.09
N GLU A 274 -8.68 -0.93 34.83
CA GLU A 274 -9.38 -1.74 35.83
C GLU A 274 -8.37 -2.69 36.50
N ASP A 275 -8.75 -3.36 37.61
CA ASP A 275 -7.86 -4.28 38.34
C ASP A 275 -7.27 -5.38 37.48
N VAL A 276 -8.06 -5.88 36.51
CA VAL A 276 -7.61 -6.90 35.54
C VAL A 276 -6.48 -6.44 34.61
N HIS A 277 -6.24 -5.15 34.51
CA HIS A 277 -5.19 -4.52 33.70
C HIS A 277 -3.95 -4.17 34.53
N THR A 278 -3.89 -4.53 35.82
CA THR A 278 -2.81 -4.19 36.74
C THR A 278 -1.93 -5.39 37.06
N TYR A 279 -0.77 -5.12 37.63
CA TYR A 279 0.12 -6.14 38.14
C TYR A 279 0.16 -6.06 39.65
N ALA A 280 -0.02 -7.19 40.35
CA ALA A 280 0.09 -7.27 41.78
C ALA A 280 1.55 -7.28 42.22
N ILE A 281 1.82 -6.73 43.40
CA ILE A 281 3.06 -6.91 44.18
C ILE A 281 2.68 -7.59 45.49
N PRO A 282 3.47 -8.57 46.03
CA PRO A 282 3.25 -9.13 47.36
C PRO A 282 3.20 -8.04 48.43
N GLU A 283 2.35 -8.22 49.44
CA GLU A 283 2.15 -7.19 50.48
C GLU A 283 3.41 -6.87 51.28
N ASP A 284 4.20 -7.89 51.57
CA ASP A 284 5.52 -7.77 52.28
C ASP A 284 6.53 -6.97 51.43
N GLU A 285 6.62 -7.21 50.14
CA GLU A 285 7.46 -6.49 49.21
C GLU A 285 7.02 -5.02 49.04
N LEU A 286 5.71 -4.78 48.99
CA LEU A 286 5.18 -3.41 48.96
C LEU A 286 5.48 -2.65 50.26
N ALA A 287 5.40 -3.33 51.44
CA ALA A 287 5.73 -2.73 52.72
C ALA A 287 7.23 -2.37 52.77
N ALA A 288 8.12 -3.28 52.41
CA ALA A 288 9.57 -3.04 52.35
C ALA A 288 9.93 -1.90 51.37
N PHE A 289 9.29 -1.85 50.21
CA PHE A 289 9.46 -0.74 49.28
C PHE A 289 9.06 0.60 49.89
N ARG A 290 7.90 0.69 50.54
CA ARG A 290 7.40 1.92 51.18
C ARG A 290 8.30 2.40 52.31
N GLU A 291 8.83 1.49 53.13
CA GLU A 291 9.79 1.79 54.20
C GLU A 291 11.10 2.38 53.66
N THR A 292 11.65 1.76 52.60
CA THR A 292 12.88 2.21 51.95
C THR A 292 12.73 3.61 51.36
N VAL A 293 11.66 3.85 50.58
CA VAL A 293 11.40 5.16 49.96
C VAL A 293 11.10 6.23 51.01
N GLY A 294 10.37 5.90 52.09
CA GLY A 294 10.10 6.82 53.20
C GLY A 294 11.35 7.25 53.94
N ALA A 295 12.30 6.34 54.12
CA ALA A 295 13.59 6.65 54.75
C ALA A 295 14.52 7.52 53.89
N GLU A 296 14.51 7.33 52.55
CA GLU A 296 15.30 8.12 51.60
C GLU A 296 14.80 9.56 51.48
N ILE A 297 13.49 9.77 51.34
CA ILE A 297 12.85 11.10 51.27
C ILE A 297 13.11 11.88 52.55
N GLY A 298 13.07 11.22 53.74
CA GLY A 298 13.39 11.83 55.00
C GLY A 298 14.87 12.31 55.08
N ARG A 299 15.80 11.59 54.47
CA ARG A 299 17.23 11.97 54.44
C ARG A 299 17.50 13.11 53.44
N ALA A 300 16.82 13.16 52.31
CA ALA A 300 16.95 14.24 51.33
C ALA A 300 16.42 15.58 51.93
N SER A 301 15.27 15.55 52.59
CA SER A 301 14.69 16.73 53.25
C SER A 301 15.57 17.30 54.41
N CYS A 302 16.40 16.49 55.04
CA CYS A 302 17.33 16.95 56.10
C CYS A 302 18.64 17.58 55.53
N ARG A 303 19.02 17.26 54.28
CA ARG A 303 20.21 17.84 53.63
C ARG A 303 19.99 19.22 53.01
N GLU A 304 18.76 19.63 52.75
CA GLU A 304 18.44 20.96 52.21
C GLU A 304 18.20 22.04 53.28
N ARG A 305 18.45 21.76 54.60
CA ARG A 305 18.28 22.71 55.71
C ARG A 305 19.54 22.93 56.54
N VAL A 306 20.71 22.95 55.86
CA VAL A 306 21.94 23.42 56.51
C VAL A 306 22.60 24.49 55.63
#